data_28d8f3709bbbe71b9f39456c086d8d3d
#
_entry.id   28d8f3709bbbe71b9f39456c086d8d3d
#
_cell.length_a   1.000
_cell.length_b   1.000
_cell.length_c   1.000
_cell.angle_alpha   90.00
_cell.angle_beta   90.00
_cell.angle_gamma   90.00
#
_symmetry.space_group_name_H-M   'P 1'
#
loop_
_entity.id
_entity.type
_entity.pdbx_description
1 polymer ?
#
loop_
_entity_poly.entity_id
_entity_poly.type
_entity_poly.pdbx_seq_one_letter_code
_entity_poly.pdbx_strand_id
1 'polypeptide(L)'
;MRLIVTYTDNINHKVQNKRVKAIIRPTKTAIGVKKTAEFIKEHCQKFYENIEQAKIIICGDSAGWIKDVADYLDAQFVLDKFHLIRTLYLGIMAGNKGKYLKEYNHCKNLINNGQYEKLIEFLYKELDNHKKLKKKYFKNNKQGIENQSAKWNIGCYTETNIWHVLKEMLGNRTYNILIYIKMVIFKCNKINKNYEYNTEIHYIHILKYF
;
A
#
# COMPACT_ATOMS: atom_id res chain seq x y z
N MET A 1 -13.35 -5.12 7.83
CA MET A 1 -12.09 -5.13 8.62
C MET A 1 -11.04 -4.35 7.85
N ARG A 2 -10.14 -3.64 8.53
CA ARG A 2 -8.96 -3.00 7.93
C ARG A 2 -7.72 -3.56 8.59
N LEU A 3 -6.67 -3.85 7.82
CA LEU A 3 -5.37 -4.26 8.36
C LEU A 3 -4.38 -3.10 8.20
N ILE A 4 -3.73 -2.74 9.28
CA ILE A 4 -2.61 -1.81 9.29
C ILE A 4 -1.35 -2.64 9.49
N VAL A 5 -0.37 -2.46 8.61
CA VAL A 5 0.96 -3.04 8.77
C VAL A 5 1.94 -1.89 8.77
N THR A 6 2.72 -1.77 9.83
CA THR A 6 3.77 -0.76 9.97
C THR A 6 5.13 -1.42 9.98
N TYR A 7 6.13 -0.77 9.42
CA TYR A 7 7.52 -1.23 9.40
C TYR A 7 8.46 -0.05 9.15
N THR A 8 9.73 -0.22 9.50
CA THR A 8 10.70 0.88 9.48
C THR A 8 11.68 0.80 8.32
N ASP A 9 11.93 -0.40 7.81
CA ASP A 9 12.90 -0.60 6.75
C ASP A 9 12.62 -1.90 5.96
N ASN A 10 13.39 -2.09 4.90
CA ASN A 10 13.38 -3.31 4.09
C ASN A 10 14.82 -3.69 3.74
N ILE A 11 15.31 -4.74 4.36
CA ILE A 11 16.65 -5.27 4.13
C ILE A 11 16.52 -6.64 3.45
N ASN A 12 17.12 -6.80 2.26
CA ASN A 12 17.06 -8.04 1.49
C ASN A 12 15.63 -8.59 1.31
N HIS A 13 14.69 -7.73 0.93
CA HIS A 13 13.26 -8.04 0.76
C HIS A 13 12.53 -8.49 2.05
N LYS A 14 13.11 -8.25 3.21
CA LYS A 14 12.48 -8.49 4.50
C LYS A 14 12.20 -7.17 5.21
N VAL A 15 10.92 -6.92 5.47
CA VAL A 15 10.50 -5.74 6.24
C VAL A 15 10.99 -5.84 7.69
N GLN A 16 11.53 -4.74 8.20
CA GLN A 16 12.09 -4.66 9.55
C GLN A 16 11.09 -4.03 10.52
N ASN A 17 11.17 -4.42 11.79
CA ASN A 17 10.33 -3.88 12.89
C ASN A 17 8.85 -3.90 12.57
N LYS A 18 8.39 -4.96 11.88
CA LYS A 18 7.01 -5.09 11.48
C LYS A 18 6.05 -5.18 12.66
N ARG A 19 5.00 -4.34 12.67
CA ARG A 19 3.87 -4.41 13.58
C ARG A 19 2.56 -4.46 12.81
N VAL A 20 1.56 -5.07 13.37
CA VAL A 20 0.29 -5.32 12.67
C VAL A 20 -0.88 -5.01 13.59
N LYS A 21 -1.89 -4.29 13.10
CA LYS A 21 -3.15 -4.03 13.79
C LYS A 21 -4.32 -4.29 12.86
N ALA A 22 -5.26 -5.12 13.32
CA ALA A 22 -6.55 -5.27 12.67
C ALA A 22 -7.57 -4.29 13.27
N ILE A 23 -8.18 -3.46 12.41
CA ILE A 23 -9.30 -2.60 12.79
C ILE A 23 -10.59 -3.29 12.36
N ILE A 24 -11.40 -3.68 13.33
CA ILE A 24 -12.64 -4.38 13.10
C ILE A 24 -13.79 -3.39 13.18
N ARG A 25 -14.67 -3.41 12.18
CA ARG A 25 -15.91 -2.63 12.23
C ARG A 25 -16.97 -3.41 12.99
N PRO A 26 -17.51 -2.87 14.07
CA PRO A 26 -18.62 -3.53 14.79
C PRO A 26 -19.94 -3.47 14.03
N THR A 27 -20.08 -2.51 13.07
CA THR A 27 -21.30 -2.25 12.31
C THR A 27 -21.02 -2.09 10.82
N LYS A 28 -22.08 -1.96 10.00
CA LYS A 28 -21.96 -1.65 8.56
C LYS A 28 -21.43 -0.24 8.26
N THR A 29 -21.37 0.63 9.25
CA THR A 29 -20.92 2.02 9.11
C THR A 29 -19.41 2.07 8.82
N ALA A 30 -19.00 2.83 7.82
CA ALA A 30 -17.59 3.00 7.50
C ALA A 30 -16.86 3.73 8.63
N ILE A 31 -15.65 3.26 8.95
CA ILE A 31 -14.76 3.99 9.86
C ILE A 31 -14.25 5.22 9.10
N GLY A 32 -14.48 6.41 9.65
CA GLY A 32 -14.05 7.66 9.03
C GLY A 32 -12.52 7.81 8.95
N VAL A 33 -12.07 8.76 8.13
CA VAL A 33 -10.66 9.08 7.92
C VAL A 33 -9.98 9.43 9.24
N LYS A 34 -10.54 10.40 9.99
CA LYS A 34 -10.02 10.85 11.29
C LYS A 34 -9.79 9.68 12.26
N LYS A 35 -10.83 8.88 12.50
CA LYS A 35 -10.73 7.73 13.42
C LYS A 35 -9.72 6.67 12.95
N THR A 36 -9.58 6.51 11.65
CA THR A 36 -8.54 5.64 11.10
C THR A 36 -7.13 6.16 11.36
N ALA A 37 -6.93 7.46 11.17
CA ALA A 37 -5.66 8.12 11.44
C ALA A 37 -5.29 8.05 12.93
N GLU A 38 -6.28 8.25 13.82
CA GLU A 38 -6.09 8.08 15.27
C GLU A 38 -5.63 6.66 15.61
N PHE A 39 -6.27 5.63 15.07
CA PHE A 39 -5.84 4.23 15.26
C PHE A 39 -4.42 3.95 14.75
N ILE A 40 -4.01 4.62 13.67
CA ILE A 40 -2.64 4.52 13.15
C ILE A 40 -1.68 5.16 14.14
N LYS A 41 -1.94 6.41 14.57
CA LYS A 41 -1.10 7.11 15.54
C LYS A 41 -0.92 6.32 16.84
N GLU A 42 -2.02 5.87 17.45
CA GLU A 42 -1.99 5.03 18.65
C GLU A 42 -1.16 3.76 18.46
N HIS A 43 -1.32 3.10 17.30
CA HIS A 43 -0.56 1.90 17.00
C HIS A 43 0.93 2.19 16.88
N CYS A 44 1.30 3.27 16.18
CA CYS A 44 2.68 3.65 16.02
C CYS A 44 3.30 4.08 17.37
N GLN A 45 2.63 4.91 18.15
CA GLN A 45 3.09 5.35 19.46
C GLN A 45 3.31 4.20 20.44
N LYS A 46 2.52 3.12 20.30
CA LYS A 46 2.67 1.92 21.15
C LYS A 46 3.95 1.14 20.88
N PHE A 47 4.46 1.15 19.66
CA PHE A 47 5.50 0.22 19.22
C PHE A 47 6.79 0.89 18.76
N TYR A 48 6.77 2.21 18.57
CA TYR A 48 7.92 2.93 18.05
C TYR A 48 8.16 4.17 18.88
N GLU A 49 9.44 4.40 19.21
CA GLU A 49 9.89 5.61 19.90
C GLU A 49 10.07 6.76 18.88
N ASN A 50 10.01 8.00 19.37
CA ASN A 50 10.27 9.22 18.58
C ASN A 50 9.44 9.35 17.29
N ILE A 51 8.23 8.80 17.27
CA ILE A 51 7.37 8.82 16.10
C ILE A 51 7.07 10.23 15.57
N GLU A 52 7.10 11.22 16.45
CA GLU A 52 6.84 12.62 16.09
C GLU A 52 7.94 13.23 15.21
N GLN A 53 9.13 12.64 15.26
CA GLN A 53 10.27 13.01 14.40
C GLN A 53 10.36 12.15 13.14
N ALA A 54 9.63 11.04 13.09
CA ALA A 54 9.66 10.12 11.97
C ALA A 54 8.81 10.61 10.79
N LYS A 55 9.34 10.47 9.59
CA LYS A 55 8.55 10.71 8.37
C LYS A 55 7.59 9.54 8.15
N ILE A 56 6.30 9.83 8.17
CA ILE A 56 5.25 8.84 7.91
C ILE A 56 5.06 8.67 6.40
N ILE A 57 5.03 7.42 5.95
CA ILE A 57 4.81 7.05 4.56
C ILE A 57 3.63 6.08 4.52
N ILE A 58 2.58 6.44 3.78
CA ILE A 58 1.40 5.59 3.60
C ILE A 58 1.42 5.00 2.21
N CYS A 59 1.45 3.66 2.16
CA CYS A 59 1.37 2.90 0.92
C CYS A 59 -0.02 2.28 0.78
N GLY A 60 -0.56 2.29 -0.44
CA GLY A 60 -1.84 1.64 -0.70
C GLY A 60 -2.25 1.65 -2.15
N ASP A 61 -3.42 1.11 -2.42
CA ASP A 61 -4.07 1.24 -3.72
C ASP A 61 -4.58 2.68 -3.94
N SER A 62 -5.23 2.95 -5.04
CA SER A 62 -5.73 4.30 -5.34
C SER A 62 -7.04 4.68 -4.64
N ALA A 63 -7.45 3.96 -3.59
CA ALA A 63 -8.68 4.28 -2.88
C ALA A 63 -8.58 5.66 -2.21
N GLY A 64 -9.56 6.53 -2.49
CA GLY A 64 -9.53 7.94 -2.06
C GLY A 64 -9.30 8.10 -0.56
N TRP A 65 -9.99 7.30 0.26
CA TRP A 65 -9.87 7.36 1.71
C TRP A 65 -8.45 7.07 2.26
N ILE A 66 -7.56 6.36 1.50
CA ILE A 66 -6.16 6.14 1.91
C ILE A 66 -5.38 7.44 1.74
N LYS A 67 -5.62 8.16 0.64
CA LYS A 67 -5.04 9.48 0.42
C LYS A 67 -5.51 10.46 1.47
N ASP A 68 -6.82 10.48 1.76
CA ASP A 68 -7.38 11.35 2.80
C ASP A 68 -6.76 11.07 4.18
N VAL A 69 -6.41 9.82 4.49
CA VAL A 69 -5.68 9.46 5.71
C VAL A 69 -4.23 9.94 5.65
N ALA A 70 -3.57 9.84 4.49
CA ALA A 70 -2.22 10.35 4.31
C ALA A 70 -2.19 11.88 4.52
N ASP A 71 -3.11 12.60 3.90
CA ASP A 71 -3.26 14.04 4.06
C ASP A 71 -3.54 14.43 5.52
N TYR A 72 -4.43 13.71 6.21
CA TYR A 72 -4.75 13.96 7.62
C TYR A 72 -3.54 13.75 8.55
N LEU A 73 -2.63 12.83 8.20
CA LEU A 73 -1.43 12.52 8.98
C LEU A 73 -0.21 13.32 8.55
N ASP A 74 -0.33 14.24 7.60
CA ASP A 74 0.80 14.92 6.94
C ASP A 74 1.86 13.91 6.44
N ALA A 75 1.38 12.80 5.89
CA ALA A 75 2.20 11.68 5.45
C ALA A 75 2.45 11.72 3.94
N GLN A 76 3.58 11.16 3.51
CA GLN A 76 3.82 10.95 2.08
C GLN A 76 3.01 9.76 1.59
N PHE A 77 2.30 9.94 0.46
CA PHE A 77 1.56 8.84 -0.18
C PHE A 77 2.40 8.16 -1.26
N VAL A 78 2.44 6.83 -1.23
CA VAL A 78 3.02 5.98 -2.28
C VAL A 78 1.96 5.03 -2.81
N LEU A 79 1.76 5.05 -4.12
CA LEU A 79 0.85 4.11 -4.75
C LEU A 79 1.49 2.71 -4.82
N ASP A 80 0.72 1.68 -4.47
CA ASP A 80 1.18 0.30 -4.55
C ASP A 80 1.59 -0.05 -5.99
N LYS A 81 2.88 -0.33 -6.16
CA LYS A 81 3.51 -0.60 -7.45
C LYS A 81 2.90 -1.81 -8.16
N PHE A 82 2.47 -2.83 -7.42
CA PHE A 82 1.81 -3.99 -8.00
C PHE A 82 0.51 -3.59 -8.71
N HIS A 83 -0.34 -2.81 -8.03
CA HIS A 83 -1.61 -2.33 -8.62
C HIS A 83 -1.37 -1.39 -9.79
N LEU A 84 -0.36 -0.53 -9.70
CA LEU A 84 0.02 0.41 -10.75
C LEU A 84 0.46 -0.33 -12.03
N ILE A 85 1.40 -1.26 -11.89
CA ILE A 85 1.93 -2.06 -13.01
C ILE A 85 0.88 -3.02 -13.57
N ARG A 86 0.05 -3.63 -12.71
CA ARG A 86 -1.07 -4.48 -13.15
C ARG A 86 -2.09 -3.69 -13.98
N THR A 87 -2.44 -2.47 -13.55
CA THR A 87 -3.37 -1.62 -14.29
C THR A 87 -2.80 -1.25 -15.67
N LEU A 88 -1.52 -0.95 -15.74
CA LEU A 88 -0.81 -0.70 -16.99
C LEU A 88 -0.82 -1.95 -17.90
N TYR A 89 -0.46 -3.10 -17.35
CA TYR A 89 -0.44 -4.37 -18.09
C TYR A 89 -1.81 -4.71 -18.68
N LEU A 90 -2.86 -4.64 -17.87
CA LEU A 90 -4.23 -4.92 -18.32
C LEU A 90 -4.71 -3.94 -19.40
N GLY A 91 -4.24 -2.70 -19.35
CA GLY A 91 -4.60 -1.69 -20.34
C GLY A 91 -3.87 -1.82 -21.68
N ILE A 92 -2.63 -2.25 -21.67
CA ILE A 92 -1.76 -2.27 -22.86
C ILE A 92 -1.58 -3.68 -23.41
N MET A 93 -1.26 -4.65 -22.53
CA MET A 93 -0.81 -5.98 -22.93
C MET A 93 -1.93 -7.01 -23.03
N ALA A 94 -2.98 -6.91 -22.21
CA ALA A 94 -4.01 -7.92 -22.14
C ALA A 94 -4.79 -8.06 -23.45
N GLY A 95 -4.70 -9.24 -24.06
CA GLY A 95 -5.31 -9.56 -25.35
C GLY A 95 -4.48 -9.14 -26.59
N ASN A 96 -3.30 -8.55 -26.41
CA ASN A 96 -2.48 -8.02 -27.51
C ASN A 96 -1.25 -8.88 -27.87
N LYS A 97 -1.10 -10.09 -27.29
CA LYS A 97 -0.04 -11.08 -27.59
C LYS A 97 1.37 -10.47 -27.70
N GLY A 98 1.70 -9.49 -26.86
CA GLY A 98 3.02 -8.83 -26.86
C GLY A 98 3.23 -7.73 -27.91
N LYS A 99 2.23 -7.42 -28.74
CA LYS A 99 2.33 -6.39 -29.78
C LYS A 99 2.84 -5.02 -29.27
N TYR A 100 2.46 -4.67 -28.05
CA TYR A 100 2.78 -3.36 -27.42
C TYR A 100 3.79 -3.50 -26.26
N LEU A 101 4.70 -4.45 -26.36
CA LEU A 101 5.71 -4.69 -25.30
C LEU A 101 6.67 -3.50 -25.12
N LYS A 102 7.03 -2.81 -26.21
CA LYS A 102 7.91 -1.63 -26.16
C LYS A 102 7.24 -0.48 -25.39
N GLU A 103 5.99 -0.19 -25.71
CA GLU A 103 5.18 0.87 -25.08
C GLU A 103 4.94 0.56 -23.60
N TYR A 104 4.62 -0.70 -23.29
CA TYR A 104 4.48 -1.16 -21.92
C TYR A 104 5.77 -0.98 -21.11
N ASN A 105 6.90 -1.41 -21.64
CA ASN A 105 8.20 -1.27 -20.98
C ASN A 105 8.60 0.21 -20.83
N HIS A 106 8.31 1.05 -21.81
CA HIS A 106 8.53 2.48 -21.73
C HIS A 106 7.74 3.10 -20.58
N CYS A 107 6.42 2.87 -20.52
CA CYS A 107 5.58 3.34 -19.41
C CYS A 107 6.06 2.82 -18.05
N LYS A 108 6.45 1.54 -17.98
CA LYS A 108 7.01 0.95 -16.76
C LYS A 108 8.27 1.66 -16.29
N ASN A 109 9.16 2.03 -17.20
CA ASN A 109 10.36 2.80 -16.89
C ASN A 109 10.02 4.20 -16.40
N LEU A 110 9.09 4.90 -17.05
CA LEU A 110 8.63 6.23 -16.61
C LEU A 110 8.05 6.17 -15.17
N ILE A 111 7.26 5.15 -14.87
CA ILE A 111 6.73 4.92 -13.52
C ILE A 111 7.86 4.68 -12.52
N ASN A 112 8.81 3.80 -12.83
CA ASN A 112 9.92 3.46 -11.92
C ASN A 112 10.78 4.69 -11.59
N ASN A 113 10.89 5.62 -12.52
CA ASN A 113 11.67 6.85 -12.38
C ASN A 113 10.82 8.04 -11.89
N GLY A 114 9.57 7.82 -11.50
CA GLY A 114 8.67 8.88 -11.01
C GLY A 114 8.36 9.97 -12.04
N GLN A 115 8.53 9.69 -13.33
CA GLN A 115 8.38 10.68 -14.41
C GLN A 115 6.91 10.83 -14.82
N TYR A 116 6.09 11.34 -13.89
CA TYR A 116 4.65 11.43 -14.06
C TYR A 116 4.23 12.21 -15.31
N GLU A 117 4.76 13.41 -15.55
CA GLU A 117 4.31 14.27 -16.68
C GLU A 117 4.58 13.56 -18.01
N LYS A 118 5.76 12.97 -18.18
CA LYS A 118 6.09 12.19 -19.38
C LYS A 118 5.20 10.97 -19.56
N LEU A 119 4.88 10.28 -18.44
CA LEU A 119 3.95 9.16 -18.47
C LEU A 119 2.57 9.60 -18.96
N ILE A 120 2.01 10.67 -18.41
CA ILE A 120 0.69 11.16 -18.79
C ILE A 120 0.68 11.60 -20.26
N GLU A 121 1.68 12.36 -20.68
CA GLU A 121 1.80 12.76 -22.09
C GLU A 121 1.80 11.53 -23.01
N PHE A 122 2.65 10.54 -22.73
CA PHE A 122 2.72 9.31 -23.53
C PHE A 122 1.42 8.53 -23.57
N LEU A 123 0.76 8.37 -22.41
CA LEU A 123 -0.54 7.66 -22.32
C LEU A 123 -1.64 8.33 -23.15
N TYR A 124 -1.67 9.64 -23.22
CA TYR A 124 -2.71 10.38 -23.93
C TYR A 124 -2.38 10.60 -25.41
N LYS A 125 -1.10 10.69 -25.80
CA LYS A 125 -0.67 10.93 -27.16
C LYS A 125 -0.47 9.64 -27.95
N GLU A 126 0.34 8.71 -27.42
CA GLU A 126 0.73 7.51 -28.15
C GLU A 126 -0.22 6.32 -27.94
N LEU A 127 -0.91 6.28 -26.77
CA LEU A 127 -1.81 5.18 -26.40
C LEU A 127 -3.28 5.60 -26.37
N ASP A 128 -3.65 6.62 -27.15
CA ASP A 128 -5.02 7.13 -27.14
C ASP A 128 -6.06 6.09 -27.56
N ASN A 129 -5.72 5.24 -28.50
CA ASN A 129 -6.60 4.20 -29.01
C ASN A 129 -6.76 2.98 -28.09
N HIS A 130 -6.04 2.94 -26.96
CA HIS A 130 -6.12 1.82 -25.99
C HIS A 130 -7.32 1.98 -25.05
N LYS A 131 -8.53 1.62 -25.53
CA LYS A 131 -9.81 1.77 -24.79
C LYS A 131 -9.83 1.09 -23.40
N LYS A 132 -9.03 0.02 -23.19
CA LYS A 132 -8.92 -0.68 -21.89
C LYS A 132 -8.00 0.03 -20.90
N LEU A 133 -7.19 0.97 -21.37
CA LEU A 133 -6.23 1.69 -20.53
C LEU A 133 -6.95 2.73 -19.68
N LYS A 134 -6.88 2.56 -18.36
CA LYS A 134 -7.51 3.45 -17.39
C LYS A 134 -6.68 4.73 -17.19
N LYS A 135 -6.58 5.59 -18.20
CA LYS A 135 -5.76 6.83 -18.16
C LYS A 135 -6.10 7.72 -16.96
N LYS A 136 -7.38 7.85 -16.62
CA LYS A 136 -7.84 8.61 -15.44
C LYS A 136 -7.25 8.08 -14.13
N TYR A 137 -7.00 6.76 -14.02
CA TYR A 137 -6.33 6.17 -12.87
C TYR A 137 -4.92 6.76 -12.68
N PHE A 138 -4.12 6.82 -13.75
CA PHE A 138 -2.78 7.40 -13.70
C PHE A 138 -2.84 8.91 -13.43
N LYS A 139 -3.75 9.62 -14.09
CA LYS A 139 -3.95 11.08 -13.89
C LYS A 139 -4.25 11.42 -12.43
N ASN A 140 -5.08 10.64 -11.75
CA ASN A 140 -5.50 10.90 -10.38
C ASN A 140 -4.49 10.45 -9.32
N ASN A 141 -3.33 9.91 -9.73
CA ASN A 141 -2.33 9.35 -8.79
C ASN A 141 -0.95 9.97 -8.97
N LYS A 142 -0.88 11.29 -9.27
CA LYS A 142 0.36 12.02 -9.50
C LYS A 142 1.40 11.76 -8.40
N GLN A 143 1.13 12.18 -7.17
CA GLN A 143 2.04 12.03 -6.04
C GLN A 143 2.48 10.56 -5.83
N GLY A 144 1.54 9.60 -5.92
CA GLY A 144 1.85 8.19 -5.75
C GLY A 144 2.76 7.62 -6.84
N ILE A 145 2.78 8.21 -8.04
CA ILE A 145 3.67 7.85 -9.15
C ILE A 145 5.03 8.56 -9.00
N GLU A 146 5.04 9.85 -8.72
CA GLU A 146 6.27 10.62 -8.50
C GLU A 146 7.11 10.03 -7.35
N ASN A 147 6.45 9.63 -6.28
CA ASN A 147 7.08 9.03 -5.11
C ASN A 147 7.63 7.60 -5.35
N GLN A 148 7.41 6.97 -6.53
CA GLN A 148 8.03 5.66 -6.84
C GLN A 148 9.55 5.71 -6.86
N SER A 149 10.15 6.84 -7.26
CA SER A 149 11.60 7.03 -7.34
C SER A 149 12.22 7.71 -6.12
N ALA A 150 11.42 8.04 -5.11
CA ALA A 150 11.91 8.72 -3.92
C ALA A 150 12.89 7.83 -3.13
N LYS A 151 14.02 8.38 -2.70
CA LYS A 151 15.07 7.63 -1.96
C LYS A 151 14.56 6.97 -0.68
N TRP A 152 13.56 7.56 -0.04
CA TRP A 152 12.93 7.03 1.17
C TRP A 152 11.84 5.97 0.88
N ASN A 153 11.50 5.73 -0.41
CA ASN A 153 10.53 4.71 -0.77
C ASN A 153 11.17 3.33 -0.78
N ILE A 154 11.02 2.60 0.31
CA ILE A 154 11.53 1.23 0.47
C ILE A 154 10.59 0.17 -0.12
N GLY A 155 9.57 0.58 -0.82
CA GLY A 155 8.59 -0.29 -1.48
C GLY A 155 7.33 -0.54 -0.65
N CYS A 156 6.30 -1.01 -1.33
CA CYS A 156 5.00 -1.35 -0.75
C CYS A 156 4.84 -2.88 -0.77
N TYR A 157 4.85 -3.50 0.39
CA TYR A 157 4.76 -4.96 0.57
C TYR A 157 3.34 -5.41 0.98
N THR A 158 2.34 -4.71 0.50
CA THR A 158 0.94 -4.89 0.90
C THR A 158 0.44 -6.30 0.64
N GLU A 159 0.54 -6.80 -0.58
CA GLU A 159 0.00 -8.11 -0.97
C GLU A 159 0.63 -9.25 -0.16
N THR A 160 1.95 -9.23 0.01
CA THR A 160 2.66 -10.24 0.79
C THR A 160 2.21 -10.26 2.25
N ASN A 161 2.06 -9.08 2.86
CA ASN A 161 1.64 -8.97 4.25
C ASN A 161 0.19 -9.40 4.46
N ILE A 162 -0.70 -9.13 3.50
CA ILE A 162 -2.08 -9.60 3.55
C ILE A 162 -2.15 -11.10 3.47
N TRP A 163 -1.43 -11.68 2.53
CA TRP A 163 -1.36 -13.12 2.43
C TRP A 163 -0.97 -13.75 3.77
N HIS A 164 0.14 -13.30 4.36
CA HIS A 164 0.64 -13.85 5.61
C HIS A 164 -0.25 -13.61 6.82
N VAL A 165 -0.94 -12.48 6.89
CA VAL A 165 -1.77 -12.14 8.07
C VAL A 165 -3.21 -12.62 7.93
N LEU A 166 -3.78 -12.56 6.72
CA LEU A 166 -5.19 -12.84 6.51
C LEU A 166 -5.45 -14.15 5.76
N LYS A 167 -4.85 -14.30 4.58
CA LYS A 167 -5.20 -15.40 3.66
C LYS A 167 -4.60 -16.73 4.06
N GLU A 168 -3.38 -16.73 4.58
CA GLU A 168 -2.70 -17.97 5.04
C GLU A 168 -3.52 -18.73 6.07
N MET A 169 -4.25 -18.03 6.94
CA MET A 169 -5.09 -18.65 7.96
C MET A 169 -6.39 -19.25 7.41
N LEU A 170 -6.91 -18.70 6.33
CA LEU A 170 -8.17 -19.17 5.75
C LEU A 170 -7.98 -20.50 5.00
N GLY A 171 -6.88 -20.64 4.27
CA GLY A 171 -6.72 -21.75 3.34
C GLY A 171 -7.94 -21.85 2.42
N ASN A 172 -8.42 -23.08 2.21
CA ASN A 172 -9.65 -23.35 1.45
C ASN A 172 -10.89 -23.57 2.35
N ARG A 173 -10.84 -23.12 3.60
CA ARG A 173 -11.90 -23.35 4.58
C ARG A 173 -12.79 -22.12 4.75
N THR A 174 -14.06 -22.36 4.99
CA THR A 174 -15.00 -21.31 5.44
C THR A 174 -15.04 -21.29 6.96
N TYR A 175 -15.00 -20.09 7.53
CA TYR A 175 -15.07 -19.88 8.96
C TYR A 175 -16.24 -18.98 9.33
N ASN A 176 -16.80 -19.21 10.53
CA ASN A 176 -17.65 -18.20 11.14
C ASN A 176 -16.86 -16.89 11.28
N ILE A 177 -17.51 -15.77 10.98
CA ILE A 177 -16.87 -14.44 10.96
C ILE A 177 -16.24 -14.10 12.32
N LEU A 178 -16.85 -14.47 13.43
CA LEU A 178 -16.32 -14.21 14.77
C LEU A 178 -15.05 -15.01 15.04
N ILE A 179 -15.01 -16.27 14.59
CA ILE A 179 -13.83 -17.13 14.71
C ILE A 179 -12.70 -16.54 13.87
N TYR A 180 -12.99 -16.14 12.64
CA TYR A 180 -12.00 -15.52 11.77
C TYR A 180 -11.40 -14.25 12.37
N ILE A 181 -12.25 -13.36 12.92
CA ILE A 181 -11.80 -12.15 13.61
C ILE A 181 -10.85 -12.49 14.78
N LYS A 182 -11.20 -13.46 15.60
CA LYS A 182 -10.35 -13.91 16.72
C LYS A 182 -9.00 -14.43 16.24
N MET A 183 -9.00 -15.22 15.16
CA MET A 183 -7.77 -15.73 14.54
C MET A 183 -6.87 -14.59 14.02
N VAL A 184 -7.45 -13.59 13.36
CA VAL A 184 -6.70 -12.41 12.88
C VAL A 184 -6.08 -11.63 14.03
N ILE A 185 -6.85 -11.37 15.10
CA ILE A 185 -6.34 -10.68 16.30
C ILE A 185 -5.19 -11.49 16.92
N PHE A 186 -5.38 -12.80 17.08
CA PHE A 186 -4.32 -13.67 17.61
C PHE A 186 -3.04 -13.61 16.77
N LYS A 187 -3.15 -13.68 15.43
CA LYS A 187 -2.02 -13.59 14.52
C LYS A 187 -1.32 -12.24 14.61
N CYS A 188 -2.08 -11.14 14.68
CA CYS A 188 -1.52 -9.80 14.88
C CYS A 188 -0.73 -9.71 16.20
N ASN A 189 -1.31 -10.22 17.30
CA ASN A 189 -0.64 -10.23 18.58
C ASN A 189 0.63 -11.08 18.57
N LYS A 190 0.60 -12.25 17.92
CA LYS A 190 1.78 -13.10 17.76
C LYS A 190 2.89 -12.38 17.00
N ILE A 191 2.57 -11.72 15.90
CA ILE A 191 3.54 -10.94 15.12
C ILE A 191 4.14 -9.83 15.98
N ASN A 192 3.30 -9.10 16.71
CA ASN A 192 3.75 -7.97 17.52
C ASN A 192 4.61 -8.36 18.72
N LYS A 193 4.44 -9.58 19.26
CA LYS A 193 5.25 -10.09 20.39
C LYS A 193 6.65 -10.57 19.99
N ASN A 194 6.85 -10.94 18.75
CA ASN A 194 8.09 -11.54 18.25
C ASN A 194 9.20 -10.52 17.91
N TYR A 195 8.99 -9.23 18.22
CA TYR A 195 9.96 -8.18 17.89
C TYR A 195 10.37 -7.42 19.15
N GLU A 196 11.66 -7.28 19.34
CA GLU A 196 12.25 -6.41 20.35
C GLU A 196 12.13 -4.93 19.96
N TYR A 197 12.13 -4.03 20.94
CA TYR A 197 12.09 -2.60 20.73
C TYR A 197 13.36 -2.14 20.01
N ASN A 198 13.21 -1.38 18.92
CA ASN A 198 14.33 -0.75 18.25
C ASN A 198 14.22 0.77 18.39
N THR A 199 15.31 1.42 18.78
CA THR A 199 15.34 2.73 19.42
C THR A 199 15.42 3.91 18.47
N GLU A 200 15.77 3.75 17.18
CA GLU A 200 15.86 4.87 16.23
C GLU A 200 15.07 4.61 14.95
N ILE A 201 14.07 5.44 14.71
CA ILE A 201 13.19 5.33 13.55
C ILE A 201 13.22 6.63 12.77
N HIS A 202 13.68 6.57 11.52
CA HIS A 202 13.63 7.70 10.59
C HIS A 202 12.37 7.69 9.71
N TYR A 203 11.83 6.50 9.43
CA TYR A 203 10.65 6.32 8.57
C TYR A 203 9.73 5.25 9.13
N ILE A 204 8.42 5.50 9.03
CA ILE A 204 7.39 4.49 9.29
C ILE A 204 6.56 4.30 8.04
N HIS A 205 6.55 3.09 7.52
CA HIS A 205 5.72 2.69 6.40
C HIS A 205 4.44 2.03 6.91
N ILE A 206 3.33 2.53 6.43
CA ILE A 206 2.01 2.05 6.81
C ILE A 206 1.33 1.47 5.58
N LEU A 207 1.08 0.17 5.66
CA LEU A 207 0.30 -0.56 4.67
C LEU A 207 -1.11 -0.74 5.20
N LYS A 208 -2.09 -0.52 4.36
CA LYS A 208 -3.47 -0.66 4.75
C LYS A 208 -4.24 -1.52 3.76
N TYR A 209 -5.08 -2.41 4.32
CA TYR A 209 -5.89 -3.31 3.51
C TYR A 209 -7.29 -3.58 4.07
N PHE A 210 -8.18 -4.01 3.19
CA PHE A 210 -9.57 -4.39 3.44
C PHE A 210 -9.72 -5.86 3.71
#